data_fedfd9b320540072d5a55db190c82f8e
#
_entry.id   fedfd9b320540072d5a55db190c82f8e
#
_cell.length_a   1.000
_cell.length_b   1.000
_cell.length_c   1.000
_cell.angle_alpha   90.00
_cell.angle_beta   90.00
_cell.angle_gamma   90.00
#
_symmetry.space_group_name_H-M   'P 1'
#
loop_
_entity.id
_entity.type
_entity.pdbx_description
1 polymer ?
#
loop_
_entity_poly.entity_id
_entity_poly.type
_entity_poly.pdbx_seq_one_letter_code
_entity_poly.pdbx_strand_id
1 'polypeptide(L)'
;MKVFLLFILFFLSGVLGCVQYAEGETGVPPEIRRVLFVCSYHSEQIWGRKVLNGVKKQLDRAGYNVDLRVIYLDSKRLTNTEVRNSLLEVQLREVKGKLDLIIVSDEEANNALFSLDIPLVKETPVVFCGVMRYSKKLDFDQVTGVICDIDYEKVFLLGRKLFPEARKVYVFSDQSGAGQAHEALARQQLAKYKDRFPVVFAGDSILDVNSFLKELQEVYPLSFVILTTWQQGKQGVYLDPDIYYSMYAHECPVPILTVMDNGLGKGIFGGIVTFADQMGTKAGKIGVRILNGEQAKAIPIDTVHPIPVFDENQLKRWRVERKNLPVKSLIVNERDAFWRTYGNYILIAGITFILLLLLVLFLVLSHLRYRKMLHRSIFLEKAAQQMAEMLKKKTEILSNTLSSMSEGILVVDKELRVIELNHASVVGLGCEGDVIGKSLKEVCEINRNRGGEGIEDFVQKVMENASGLGVEHGLNPVWGSRAASDRECFSFVE
;
A
#
# COMPACT_ATOMS: atom_id res chain seq x y z
N MET A 1 -9.45 -24.40 -13.27
CA MET A 1 -7.98 -24.49 -13.45
C MET A 1 -7.50 -23.80 -14.73
N LYS A 2 -8.08 -24.08 -15.93
CA LYS A 2 -7.66 -23.44 -17.19
C LYS A 2 -7.88 -21.92 -17.27
N VAL A 3 -8.94 -21.39 -16.68
CA VAL A 3 -9.23 -19.93 -16.66
C VAL A 3 -8.31 -19.16 -15.72
N PHE A 4 -7.88 -19.76 -14.61
CA PHE A 4 -6.93 -19.17 -13.67
C PHE A 4 -5.51 -19.09 -14.25
N LEU A 5 -5.12 -20.08 -15.05
CA LEU A 5 -3.84 -20.08 -15.77
C LEU A 5 -3.77 -19.00 -16.85
N LEU A 6 -4.89 -18.73 -17.52
CA LEU A 6 -5.00 -17.64 -18.52
C LEU A 6 -4.88 -16.24 -17.87
N PHE A 7 -5.42 -16.05 -16.67
CA PHE A 7 -5.31 -14.78 -15.95
C PHE A 7 -3.88 -14.51 -15.46
N ILE A 8 -3.17 -15.55 -15.01
CA ILE A 8 -1.74 -15.44 -14.61
C ILE A 8 -0.85 -15.18 -15.83
N LEU A 9 -1.12 -15.81 -16.96
CA LEU A 9 -0.40 -15.55 -18.21
C LEU A 9 -0.65 -14.13 -18.74
N PHE A 10 -1.87 -13.59 -18.61
CA PHE A 10 -2.17 -12.21 -19.01
C PHE A 10 -1.50 -11.17 -18.09
N PHE A 11 -1.39 -11.47 -16.79
CA PHE A 11 -0.69 -10.60 -15.82
C PHE A 11 0.83 -10.67 -16.01
N LEU A 12 1.40 -11.83 -16.30
CA LEU A 12 2.83 -12.00 -16.61
C LEU A 12 3.21 -11.35 -17.95
N SER A 13 2.35 -11.44 -18.99
CA SER A 13 2.61 -10.76 -20.27
C SER A 13 2.51 -9.23 -20.16
N GLY A 14 1.63 -8.69 -19.28
CA GLY A 14 1.55 -7.26 -18.97
C GLY A 14 2.78 -6.73 -18.24
N VAL A 15 3.40 -7.55 -17.38
CA VAL A 15 4.62 -7.17 -16.63
C VAL A 15 5.88 -7.31 -17.51
N LEU A 16 5.93 -8.30 -18.42
CA LEU A 16 7.04 -8.44 -19.36
C LEU A 16 7.01 -7.40 -20.51
N GLY A 17 5.84 -6.82 -20.83
CA GLY A 17 5.73 -5.78 -21.86
C GLY A 17 6.23 -4.40 -21.42
N CYS A 18 6.49 -4.17 -20.12
CA CYS A 18 7.03 -2.91 -19.58
C CYS A 18 8.56 -2.89 -19.41
N VAL A 19 9.24 -3.98 -19.69
CA VAL A 19 10.71 -4.01 -19.78
C VAL A 19 11.13 -3.99 -21.26
N GLN A 20 10.71 -2.97 -21.99
CA GLN A 20 11.53 -2.52 -23.11
C GLN A 20 12.76 -1.86 -22.50
N TYR A 21 13.85 -2.58 -22.50
CA TYR A 21 15.17 -1.99 -22.39
C TYR A 21 15.26 -0.95 -23.54
N ALA A 22 15.22 0.33 -23.16
CA ALA A 22 15.77 1.35 -24.00
C ALA A 22 17.23 0.97 -24.20
N GLU A 23 17.56 0.41 -25.36
CA GLU A 23 18.94 0.31 -25.81
C GLU A 23 19.45 1.76 -25.80
N GLY A 24 20.28 2.04 -24.78
CA GLY A 24 20.89 3.33 -24.61
C GLY A 24 21.73 3.61 -25.84
N GLU A 25 21.42 4.72 -26.48
CA GLU A 25 22.36 5.40 -27.37
C GLU A 25 23.74 5.35 -26.70
N THR A 26 24.74 4.93 -27.43
CA THR A 26 26.16 5.05 -27.09
C THR A 26 26.54 6.54 -27.12
N GLY A 27 25.94 7.30 -26.23
CA GLY A 27 26.27 8.68 -25.98
C GLY A 27 27.50 8.74 -25.08
N VAL A 28 28.39 9.67 -25.38
CA VAL A 28 29.45 10.15 -24.46
C VAL A 28 28.82 10.27 -23.07
N PRO A 29 29.41 9.70 -21.99
CA PRO A 29 28.83 9.81 -20.66
C PRO A 29 28.54 11.28 -20.37
N PRO A 30 27.33 11.61 -19.88
CA PRO A 30 26.91 12.99 -19.67
C PRO A 30 27.95 13.68 -18.81
N GLU A 31 28.40 14.86 -19.28
CA GLU A 31 29.41 15.66 -18.60
C GLU A 31 29.00 15.88 -17.15
N ILE A 32 29.89 15.51 -16.22
CA ILE A 32 29.63 15.66 -14.78
C ILE A 32 29.68 17.15 -14.44
N ARG A 33 28.57 17.69 -13.94
CA ARG A 33 28.49 19.07 -13.44
C ARG A 33 28.90 19.11 -11.97
N ARG A 34 29.88 19.91 -11.63
CA ARG A 34 30.40 20.05 -10.27
C ARG A 34 29.75 21.23 -9.58
N VAL A 35 28.91 20.96 -8.60
CA VAL A 35 28.16 21.96 -7.86
C VAL A 35 28.57 21.93 -6.38
N LEU A 36 28.91 23.12 -5.87
CA LEU A 36 29.15 23.30 -4.45
C LEU A 36 27.96 23.99 -3.80
N PHE A 37 27.43 23.39 -2.72
CA PHE A 37 26.43 24.03 -1.86
C PHE A 37 27.05 24.40 -0.53
N VAL A 38 27.01 25.68 -0.15
CA VAL A 38 27.52 26.17 1.15
C VAL A 38 26.32 26.59 2.00
N CYS A 39 26.13 25.91 3.13
CA CYS A 39 25.02 26.13 4.05
C CYS A 39 25.48 26.81 5.33
N SER A 40 24.76 27.83 5.78
CA SER A 40 25.02 28.49 7.06
C SER A 40 24.90 27.55 8.25
N TYR A 41 24.02 26.57 8.19
CA TYR A 41 23.65 25.70 9.32
C TYR A 41 24.27 24.31 9.21
N HIS A 42 24.06 23.45 10.21
CA HIS A 42 24.45 22.03 10.18
C HIS A 42 23.45 21.18 9.36
N SER A 43 23.85 19.95 9.03
CA SER A 43 23.09 19.06 8.14
C SER A 43 21.67 18.76 8.60
N GLU A 44 21.45 18.66 9.90
CA GLU A 44 20.15 18.31 10.48
C GLU A 44 19.22 19.52 10.68
N GLN A 45 19.71 20.74 10.50
CA GLN A 45 18.89 21.93 10.67
C GLN A 45 17.84 22.01 9.55
N ILE A 46 16.56 22.14 9.95
CA ILE A 46 15.40 21.96 9.06
C ILE A 46 15.36 22.95 7.90
N TRP A 47 15.61 24.23 8.15
CA TRP A 47 15.60 25.28 7.13
C TRP A 47 16.62 25.00 6.04
N GLY A 48 17.91 24.81 6.42
CA GLY A 48 19.00 24.50 5.49
C GLY A 48 18.75 23.21 4.71
N ARG A 49 18.22 22.18 5.37
CA ARG A 49 17.86 20.92 4.73
C ARG A 49 16.72 21.08 3.70
N LYS A 50 15.70 21.88 3.97
CA LYS A 50 14.61 22.19 3.04
C LYS A 50 15.14 22.97 1.82
N VAL A 51 16.02 23.97 2.04
CA VAL A 51 16.65 24.71 0.95
C VAL A 51 17.46 23.76 0.06
N LEU A 52 18.34 22.95 0.64
CA LEU A 52 19.16 21.97 -0.10
C LEU A 52 18.29 20.97 -0.88
N ASN A 53 17.22 20.47 -0.30
CA ASN A 53 16.29 19.57 -0.97
C ASN A 53 15.58 20.24 -2.16
N GLY A 54 15.22 21.51 -2.02
CA GLY A 54 14.67 22.30 -3.11
C GLY A 54 15.65 22.43 -4.30
N VAL A 55 16.94 22.68 -4.00
CA VAL A 55 18.03 22.73 -5.00
C VAL A 55 18.20 21.37 -5.68
N LYS A 56 18.41 20.29 -4.90
CA LYS A 56 18.59 18.93 -5.42
C LYS A 56 17.48 18.54 -6.37
N LYS A 57 16.23 18.75 -5.98
CA LYS A 57 15.06 18.43 -6.80
C LYS A 57 15.06 19.15 -8.18
N GLN A 58 15.65 20.33 -8.29
CA GLN A 58 15.75 21.01 -9.58
C GLN A 58 16.91 20.49 -10.42
N LEU A 59 18.05 20.20 -9.81
CA LEU A 59 19.21 19.59 -10.48
C LEU A 59 18.85 18.21 -11.03
N ASP A 60 18.19 17.35 -10.21
CA ASP A 60 17.73 16.02 -10.61
C ASP A 60 16.75 16.08 -11.79
N ARG A 61 15.80 17.03 -11.75
CA ARG A 61 14.81 17.24 -12.83
C ARG A 61 15.42 17.68 -14.14
N ALA A 62 16.55 18.35 -14.09
CA ALA A 62 17.26 18.80 -15.27
C ALA A 62 18.04 17.69 -16.00
N GLY A 63 18.15 16.50 -15.37
CA GLY A 63 18.78 15.32 -15.97
C GLY A 63 20.30 15.37 -16.01
N TYR A 64 20.94 16.28 -15.27
CA TYR A 64 22.39 16.35 -15.20
C TYR A 64 22.98 15.25 -14.31
N ASN A 65 24.16 14.75 -14.69
CA ASN A 65 25.00 14.02 -13.76
C ASN A 65 25.75 15.04 -12.88
N VAL A 66 25.31 15.21 -11.63
CA VAL A 66 25.82 16.26 -10.72
C VAL A 66 26.67 15.66 -9.63
N ASP A 67 27.92 16.11 -9.55
CA ASP A 67 28.78 15.94 -8.35
C ASP A 67 28.48 17.10 -7.39
N LEU A 68 27.57 16.86 -6.41
CA LEU A 68 27.15 17.86 -5.45
C LEU A 68 27.93 17.71 -4.13
N ARG A 69 28.87 18.61 -3.90
CA ARG A 69 29.55 18.76 -2.62
C ARG A 69 28.80 19.73 -1.73
N VAL A 70 28.64 19.40 -0.45
CA VAL A 70 27.97 20.26 0.54
C VAL A 70 28.93 20.62 1.66
N ILE A 71 29.06 21.90 1.97
CA ILE A 71 29.79 22.44 3.11
C ILE A 71 28.79 23.03 4.10
N TYR A 72 28.88 22.62 5.34
CA TYR A 72 28.05 23.10 6.45
C TYR A 72 28.90 23.95 7.39
N LEU A 73 28.52 25.22 7.61
CA LEU A 73 29.27 26.14 8.49
C LEU A 73 28.92 26.00 9.97
N ASP A 74 27.79 25.36 10.27
CA ASP A 74 27.26 25.18 11.62
C ASP A 74 27.23 26.47 12.46
N SER A 75 26.77 27.56 11.83
CA SER A 75 26.84 28.92 12.39
C SER A 75 26.07 29.11 13.71
N LYS A 76 25.10 28.23 14.00
CA LYS A 76 24.36 28.25 15.26
C LYS A 76 25.15 27.69 16.46
N ARG A 77 26.16 26.83 16.20
CA ARG A 77 27.04 26.24 17.23
C ARG A 77 28.43 26.87 17.21
N LEU A 78 28.96 27.11 16.00
CA LEU A 78 30.22 27.82 15.82
C LEU A 78 29.96 29.33 15.69
N THR A 79 29.85 29.99 16.82
CA THR A 79 29.52 31.44 16.90
C THR A 79 30.69 32.35 16.52
N ASN A 80 31.96 31.88 16.68
CA ASN A 80 33.15 32.64 16.29
C ASN A 80 33.29 32.72 14.77
N THR A 81 33.08 33.93 14.22
CA THR A 81 33.10 34.20 12.77
C THR A 81 34.46 33.92 12.14
N GLU A 82 35.57 34.26 12.82
CA GLU A 82 36.94 34.04 12.28
C GLU A 82 37.22 32.56 12.14
N VAL A 83 36.92 31.76 13.16
CA VAL A 83 37.07 30.30 13.13
C VAL A 83 36.22 29.71 11.99
N ARG A 84 34.98 30.12 11.87
CA ARG A 84 34.06 29.64 10.86
C ARG A 84 34.58 29.96 9.44
N ASN A 85 35.06 31.19 9.22
CA ASN A 85 35.56 31.62 7.93
C ASN A 85 36.88 30.87 7.58
N SER A 86 37.76 30.65 8.56
CA SER A 86 39.01 29.87 8.37
C SER A 86 38.70 28.42 8.01
N LEU A 87 37.68 27.79 8.64
CA LEU A 87 37.27 26.43 8.31
C LEU A 87 36.67 26.36 6.89
N LEU A 88 35.88 27.36 6.48
CA LEU A 88 35.37 27.45 5.11
C LEU A 88 36.50 27.57 4.12
N GLU A 89 37.46 28.44 4.39
CA GLU A 89 38.64 28.66 3.54
C GLU A 89 39.40 27.36 3.30
N VAL A 90 39.75 26.63 4.37
CA VAL A 90 40.43 25.33 4.28
C VAL A 90 39.62 24.35 3.42
N GLN A 91 38.31 24.24 3.64
CA GLN A 91 37.47 23.34 2.85
C GLN A 91 37.38 23.72 1.38
N LEU A 92 37.39 25.03 1.05
CA LEU A 92 37.37 25.51 -0.33
C LEU A 92 38.72 25.27 -1.03
N ARG A 93 39.84 25.40 -0.34
CA ARG A 93 41.18 25.08 -0.88
C ARG A 93 41.36 23.60 -1.19
N GLU A 94 40.64 22.71 -0.49
CA GLU A 94 40.60 21.27 -0.76
C GLU A 94 39.69 20.88 -1.95
N VAL A 95 38.96 21.80 -2.53
CA VAL A 95 38.18 21.55 -3.73
C VAL A 95 39.09 21.44 -4.94
N LYS A 96 39.27 20.23 -5.46
CA LYS A 96 40.12 19.97 -6.63
C LYS A 96 39.33 20.20 -7.94
N GLY A 97 39.97 20.92 -8.85
CA GLY A 97 39.41 21.16 -10.17
C GLY A 97 38.37 22.29 -10.23
N LYS A 98 37.83 22.53 -11.41
CA LYS A 98 36.88 23.62 -11.66
C LYS A 98 35.50 23.27 -11.12
N LEU A 99 34.82 24.24 -10.51
CA LEU A 99 33.39 24.17 -10.22
C LEU A 99 32.61 24.83 -11.35
N ASP A 100 31.42 24.28 -11.64
CA ASP A 100 30.47 24.85 -12.61
C ASP A 100 29.51 25.83 -11.94
N LEU A 101 29.27 25.66 -10.62
CA LEU A 101 28.32 26.46 -9.87
C LEU A 101 28.58 26.39 -8.36
N ILE A 102 28.48 27.53 -7.68
CA ILE A 102 28.34 27.61 -6.21
C ILE A 102 26.96 28.09 -5.87
N ILE A 103 26.26 27.40 -4.97
CA ILE A 103 25.01 27.85 -4.35
C ILE A 103 25.30 28.10 -2.88
N VAL A 104 24.99 29.30 -2.39
CA VAL A 104 25.22 29.69 -0.99
C VAL A 104 23.92 30.04 -0.30
N SER A 105 23.68 29.47 0.86
CA SER A 105 22.42 29.59 1.60
C SER A 105 22.60 30.31 2.90
N ASP A 106 21.77 31.34 3.08
CA ASP A 106 21.60 32.19 4.25
C ASP A 106 22.76 33.17 4.52
N GLU A 107 22.50 34.15 5.41
CA GLU A 107 23.37 35.32 5.64
C GLU A 107 24.80 34.96 6.04
N GLU A 108 24.98 34.03 6.99
CA GLU A 108 26.29 33.71 7.52
C GLU A 108 27.20 33.05 6.47
N ALA A 109 26.66 32.10 5.68
CA ALA A 109 27.42 31.49 4.60
C ALA A 109 27.70 32.47 3.46
N ASN A 110 26.72 33.31 3.14
CA ASN A 110 26.87 34.35 2.15
C ASN A 110 27.98 35.36 2.53
N ASN A 111 27.96 35.85 3.77
CA ASN A 111 28.98 36.77 4.26
C ASN A 111 30.36 36.09 4.35
N ALA A 112 30.45 34.87 4.83
CA ALA A 112 31.68 34.09 4.89
C ALA A 112 32.28 33.91 3.49
N LEU A 113 31.50 33.41 2.52
CA LEU A 113 31.97 33.13 1.18
C LEU A 113 32.54 34.38 0.48
N PHE A 114 31.81 35.50 0.57
CA PHE A 114 32.22 36.76 -0.09
C PHE A 114 33.28 37.54 0.69
N SER A 115 33.64 37.12 1.90
CA SER A 115 34.79 37.69 2.64
C SER A 115 36.10 37.07 2.26
N LEU A 116 36.11 35.91 1.57
CA LEU A 116 37.32 35.18 1.22
C LEU A 116 37.89 35.62 -0.14
N ASP A 117 39.16 35.86 -0.18
CA ASP A 117 39.89 36.16 -1.42
C ASP A 117 40.45 34.87 -2.05
N ILE A 118 39.50 34.05 -2.61
CA ILE A 118 39.83 32.77 -3.23
C ILE A 118 39.49 32.78 -4.70
N PRO A 119 40.46 32.52 -5.61
CA PRO A 119 40.20 32.51 -7.07
C PRO A 119 39.04 31.61 -7.45
N LEU A 120 38.95 30.43 -6.89
CA LEU A 120 37.84 29.48 -7.11
C LEU A 120 36.47 30.13 -6.95
N VAL A 121 36.27 30.97 -5.93
CA VAL A 121 34.99 31.65 -5.64
C VAL A 121 34.77 32.82 -6.63
N LYS A 122 35.81 33.53 -6.99
CA LYS A 122 35.73 34.67 -7.93
C LYS A 122 35.43 34.24 -9.37
N GLU A 123 35.95 33.11 -9.78
CA GLU A 123 35.86 32.58 -11.13
C GLU A 123 34.58 31.71 -11.35
N THR A 124 33.97 31.21 -10.30
CA THR A 124 32.80 30.33 -10.37
C THR A 124 31.52 31.18 -10.27
N PRO A 125 30.48 30.90 -11.09
CA PRO A 125 29.16 31.52 -10.91
C PRO A 125 28.57 31.19 -9.53
N VAL A 126 28.02 32.22 -8.87
CA VAL A 126 27.41 32.07 -7.52
C VAL A 126 25.93 32.41 -7.55
N VAL A 127 25.14 31.52 -6.98
CA VAL A 127 23.72 31.74 -6.70
C VAL A 127 23.51 31.80 -5.18
N PHE A 128 23.21 32.98 -4.66
CA PHE A 128 22.85 33.12 -3.26
C PHE A 128 21.36 32.87 -3.02
N CYS A 129 20.97 32.42 -1.82
CA CYS A 129 19.57 32.33 -1.41
C CYS A 129 19.42 32.47 0.10
N GLY A 130 18.21 32.77 0.56
CA GLY A 130 17.91 32.90 1.99
C GLY A 130 18.43 34.17 2.67
N VAL A 131 18.88 35.16 1.90
CA VAL A 131 19.27 36.46 2.42
C VAL A 131 18.12 37.46 2.33
N MET A 132 17.95 38.32 3.32
CA MET A 132 16.88 39.34 3.34
C MET A 132 17.21 40.53 2.44
N ARG A 133 18.47 40.86 2.29
CA ARG A 133 18.96 41.93 1.42
C ARG A 133 20.28 41.52 0.77
N TYR A 134 20.45 41.83 -0.46
CA TYR A 134 21.72 41.68 -1.17
C TYR A 134 22.28 43.02 -1.53
N SER A 135 23.50 43.33 -1.11
CA SER A 135 24.30 44.44 -1.58
C SER A 135 25.36 43.90 -2.56
N LYS A 136 25.41 44.46 -3.77
CA LYS A 136 26.36 44.04 -4.80
C LYS A 136 27.79 44.08 -4.24
N LYS A 137 28.49 42.95 -4.33
CA LYS A 137 29.92 42.85 -4.00
C LYS A 137 30.72 43.23 -5.23
N LEU A 138 31.55 44.26 -5.12
CA LEU A 138 32.26 44.90 -6.28
C LEU A 138 33.21 43.94 -7.01
N ASP A 139 33.77 42.95 -6.28
CA ASP A 139 34.76 42.02 -6.82
C ASP A 139 34.19 40.72 -7.41
N PHE A 140 32.85 40.61 -7.51
CA PHE A 140 32.18 39.41 -7.98
C PHE A 140 31.20 39.74 -9.12
N ASP A 141 31.61 39.43 -10.36
CA ASP A 141 30.83 39.74 -11.56
C ASP A 141 29.74 38.69 -11.89
N GLN A 142 29.95 37.42 -11.49
CA GLN A 142 29.07 36.31 -11.83
C GLN A 142 28.22 35.89 -10.62
N VAL A 143 27.41 36.83 -10.10
CA VAL A 143 26.56 36.60 -8.93
C VAL A 143 25.12 36.97 -9.24
N THR A 144 24.22 36.07 -8.88
CA THR A 144 22.76 36.27 -8.86
C THR A 144 22.16 35.50 -7.70
N GLY A 145 20.85 35.51 -7.51
CA GLY A 145 20.27 34.73 -6.45
C GLY A 145 18.81 35.01 -6.15
N VAL A 146 18.42 34.63 -4.96
CA VAL A 146 17.03 34.70 -4.47
C VAL A 146 17.01 35.37 -3.11
N ILE A 147 16.31 36.48 -2.98
CA ILE A 147 16.10 37.16 -1.70
C ILE A 147 14.83 36.65 -1.00
N CYS A 148 14.87 36.70 0.33
CA CYS A 148 13.78 36.38 1.22
C CYS A 148 12.99 37.65 1.54
N ASP A 149 11.76 37.75 1.03
CA ASP A 149 10.87 38.86 1.40
C ASP A 149 10.22 38.55 2.75
N ILE A 150 10.58 39.31 3.78
CA ILE A 150 10.05 39.21 5.13
C ILE A 150 9.29 40.47 5.46
N ASP A 151 8.01 40.32 5.78
CA ASP A 151 7.09 41.45 6.02
C ASP A 151 6.47 41.34 7.41
N TYR A 152 7.18 41.89 8.42
CA TYR A 152 6.70 41.94 9.79
C TYR A 152 5.50 42.87 9.96
N GLU A 153 5.37 43.88 9.12
CA GLU A 153 4.22 44.76 9.13
C GLU A 153 2.94 44.02 8.77
N LYS A 154 2.97 43.23 7.70
CA LYS A 154 1.80 42.41 7.32
C LYS A 154 1.43 41.42 8.40
N VAL A 155 2.40 40.78 9.05
CA VAL A 155 2.13 39.83 10.16
C VAL A 155 1.54 40.58 11.38
N PHE A 156 2.07 41.75 11.71
CA PHE A 156 1.53 42.60 12.76
C PHE A 156 0.08 43.03 12.50
N LEU A 157 -0.20 43.53 11.29
CA LEU A 157 -1.57 43.93 10.90
C LEU A 157 -2.52 42.75 10.85
N LEU A 158 -2.04 41.57 10.42
CA LEU A 158 -2.80 40.34 10.49
C LEU A 158 -3.14 39.96 11.92
N GLY A 159 -2.16 39.99 12.83
CA GLY A 159 -2.38 39.70 14.26
C GLY A 159 -3.40 40.65 14.88
N ARG A 160 -3.29 41.97 14.58
CA ARG A 160 -4.27 42.98 14.98
C ARG A 160 -5.69 42.72 14.45
N LYS A 161 -5.81 42.25 13.23
CA LYS A 161 -7.10 41.90 12.62
C LYS A 161 -7.72 40.65 13.24
N LEU A 162 -6.93 39.63 13.48
CA LEU A 162 -7.42 38.33 13.95
C LEU A 162 -7.65 38.31 15.48
N PHE A 163 -6.92 39.17 16.24
CA PHE A 163 -6.98 39.29 17.68
C PHE A 163 -7.27 40.75 18.04
N PRO A 164 -8.48 41.26 17.79
CA PRO A 164 -8.84 42.69 17.97
C PRO A 164 -8.73 43.14 19.44
N GLU A 165 -8.87 42.22 20.40
CA GLU A 165 -8.74 42.52 21.84
C GLU A 165 -7.28 42.70 22.27
N ALA A 166 -6.32 42.37 21.42
CA ALA A 166 -4.91 42.53 21.76
C ALA A 166 -4.55 44.01 21.93
N ARG A 167 -3.82 44.31 23.02
CA ARG A 167 -3.38 45.65 23.41
C ARG A 167 -1.89 45.86 23.23
N LYS A 168 -1.11 44.79 22.99
CA LYS A 168 0.32 44.85 22.71
C LYS A 168 0.76 43.64 21.89
N VAL A 169 1.93 43.74 21.29
CA VAL A 169 2.60 42.63 20.60
C VAL A 169 3.99 42.43 21.20
N TYR A 170 4.38 41.19 21.35
CA TYR A 170 5.76 40.81 21.67
C TYR A 170 6.44 40.27 20.41
N VAL A 171 7.67 40.74 20.18
CA VAL A 171 8.52 40.23 19.11
C VAL A 171 9.70 39.54 19.75
N PHE A 172 9.77 38.22 19.63
CA PHE A 172 10.85 37.40 20.19
C PHE A 172 11.88 37.06 19.14
N SER A 173 13.14 37.34 19.44
CA SER A 173 14.31 37.01 18.58
C SER A 173 15.45 36.45 19.43
N ASP A 174 16.27 35.57 18.87
CA ASP A 174 17.50 35.11 19.53
C ASP A 174 18.69 36.02 19.19
N GLN A 175 19.83 35.81 19.86
CA GLN A 175 21.06 36.59 19.67
C GLN A 175 21.98 36.06 18.56
N SER A 176 21.54 35.08 17.77
CA SER A 176 22.26 34.66 16.57
C SER A 176 22.30 35.80 15.52
N GLY A 177 23.23 35.73 14.58
CA GLY A 177 23.29 36.70 13.48
C GLY A 177 21.95 36.82 12.71
N ALA A 178 21.30 35.69 12.44
CA ALA A 178 19.95 35.67 11.85
C ALA A 178 18.91 36.32 12.76
N GLY A 179 18.89 36.00 14.08
CA GLY A 179 17.96 36.60 15.03
C GLY A 179 18.09 38.11 15.13
N GLN A 180 19.31 38.62 15.21
CA GLN A 180 19.58 40.06 15.23
C GLN A 180 19.15 40.76 13.93
N ALA A 181 19.39 40.14 12.76
CA ALA A 181 18.95 40.66 11.47
C ALA A 181 17.42 40.72 11.37
N HIS A 182 16.73 39.69 11.83
CA HIS A 182 15.27 39.65 11.88
C HIS A 182 14.71 40.71 12.85
N GLU A 183 15.31 40.86 14.03
CA GLU A 183 14.88 41.88 14.99
C GLU A 183 15.09 43.30 14.44
N ALA A 184 16.23 43.58 13.83
CA ALA A 184 16.51 44.87 13.23
C ALA A 184 15.49 45.22 12.13
N LEU A 185 15.13 44.25 11.31
CA LEU A 185 14.10 44.43 10.28
C LEU A 185 12.73 44.65 10.88
N ALA A 186 12.35 43.86 11.89
CA ALA A 186 11.07 44.05 12.63
C ALA A 186 10.98 45.43 13.29
N ARG A 187 12.05 45.89 13.97
CA ARG A 187 12.14 47.22 14.56
C ARG A 187 11.95 48.32 13.52
N GLN A 188 12.59 48.18 12.36
CA GLN A 188 12.44 49.15 11.25
C GLN A 188 11.01 49.17 10.71
N GLN A 189 10.41 48.03 10.42
CA GLN A 189 9.05 47.95 9.83
C GLN A 189 7.94 48.34 10.80
N LEU A 190 8.11 48.10 12.11
CA LEU A 190 7.11 48.38 13.15
C LEU A 190 7.29 49.73 13.83
N ALA A 191 8.38 50.45 13.53
CA ALA A 191 8.69 51.76 14.18
C ALA A 191 7.53 52.75 14.16
N LYS A 192 6.77 52.82 13.07
CA LYS A 192 5.63 53.72 12.87
C LYS A 192 4.41 53.45 13.77
N TYR A 193 4.37 52.27 14.41
CA TYR A 193 3.27 51.85 15.29
C TYR A 193 3.57 52.07 16.77
N LYS A 194 4.80 52.33 17.18
CA LYS A 194 5.26 52.38 18.59
C LYS A 194 4.42 53.30 19.50
N ASP A 195 3.97 54.43 18.93
CA ASP A 195 3.23 55.43 19.71
C ASP A 195 1.71 55.12 19.79
N ARG A 196 1.22 54.21 18.90
CA ARG A 196 -0.20 53.86 18.80
C ARG A 196 -0.51 52.47 19.34
N PHE A 197 0.48 51.61 19.37
CA PHE A 197 0.34 50.25 19.81
C PHE A 197 1.68 49.74 20.39
N PRO A 198 1.72 49.33 21.67
CA PRO A 198 2.95 48.87 22.29
C PRO A 198 3.54 47.64 21.60
N VAL A 199 4.77 47.79 21.10
CA VAL A 199 5.59 46.72 20.52
C VAL A 199 6.74 46.44 21.46
N VAL A 200 6.76 45.29 22.08
CA VAL A 200 7.78 44.85 23.04
C VAL A 200 8.73 43.88 22.33
N PHE A 201 10.00 44.26 22.21
CA PHE A 201 11.04 43.37 21.72
C PHE A 201 11.63 42.65 22.90
N ALA A 202 11.68 41.33 22.81
CA ALA A 202 12.10 40.44 23.87
C ALA A 202 13.03 39.32 23.28
N GLY A 203 13.76 38.67 24.16
CA GLY A 203 14.64 37.58 23.76
C GLY A 203 16.14 37.89 23.76
N ASP A 204 16.51 39.19 23.76
CA ASP A 204 17.90 39.66 23.78
C ASP A 204 18.66 39.39 25.07
N SER A 205 17.92 39.38 26.21
CA SER A 205 18.45 39.11 27.56
C SER A 205 18.32 37.65 28.01
N ILE A 206 17.64 36.81 27.20
CA ILE A 206 17.30 35.43 27.58
C ILE A 206 18.53 34.53 27.49
N LEU A 207 18.90 33.91 28.61
CA LEU A 207 20.10 33.09 28.72
C LEU A 207 19.92 31.67 28.13
N ASP A 208 18.78 31.06 28.44
CA ASP A 208 18.49 29.66 28.17
C ASP A 208 16.99 29.44 27.89
N VAL A 209 16.64 28.19 27.55
CA VAL A 209 15.28 27.79 27.22
C VAL A 209 14.29 27.98 28.39
N ASN A 210 14.73 27.75 29.62
CA ASN A 210 13.82 27.88 30.79
C ASN A 210 13.44 29.35 31.05
N SER A 211 14.43 30.23 30.92
CA SER A 211 14.19 31.68 30.98
C SER A 211 13.26 32.16 29.86
N PHE A 212 13.42 31.61 28.65
CA PHE A 212 12.54 31.90 27.51
C PHE A 212 11.12 31.41 27.72
N LEU A 213 10.94 30.17 28.20
CA LEU A 213 9.61 29.65 28.53
C LEU A 213 8.91 30.46 29.60
N LYS A 214 9.66 30.86 30.64
CA LYS A 214 9.12 31.74 31.70
C LYS A 214 8.66 33.06 31.12
N GLU A 215 9.46 33.71 30.28
CA GLU A 215 9.08 34.97 29.65
C GLU A 215 7.88 34.81 28.70
N LEU A 216 7.77 33.69 27.99
CA LEU A 216 6.57 33.36 27.22
C LEU A 216 5.32 33.16 28.07
N GLN A 217 5.45 32.54 29.24
CA GLN A 217 4.33 32.36 30.17
C GLN A 217 3.85 33.70 30.81
N GLU A 218 4.77 34.65 30.95
CA GLU A 218 4.51 35.95 31.57
C GLU A 218 4.00 37.03 30.58
N VAL A 219 3.84 36.70 29.27
CA VAL A 219 3.29 37.65 28.30
C VAL A 219 1.87 38.06 28.67
N TYR A 220 1.55 39.32 28.42
CA TYR A 220 0.24 39.86 28.76
C TYR A 220 -0.90 39.14 28.03
N PRO A 221 -1.94 38.65 28.70
CA PRO A 221 -2.98 37.80 28.09
C PRO A 221 -3.73 38.43 26.91
N LEU A 222 -3.88 39.73 26.87
CA LEU A 222 -4.47 40.46 25.74
C LEU A 222 -3.35 40.93 24.78
N SER A 223 -2.62 39.97 24.24
CA SER A 223 -1.54 40.20 23.29
C SER A 223 -1.44 39.07 22.25
N PHE A 224 -0.52 39.19 21.35
CA PHE A 224 -0.03 38.11 20.51
C PHE A 224 1.50 38.18 20.40
N VAL A 225 2.11 37.08 20.08
CA VAL A 225 3.56 36.98 19.88
C VAL A 225 3.86 36.91 18.37
N ILE A 226 4.91 37.58 17.93
CA ILE A 226 5.58 37.34 16.64
C ILE A 226 6.92 36.69 16.98
N LEU A 227 7.07 35.40 16.68
CA LEU A 227 8.30 34.68 16.87
C LEU A 227 9.10 34.74 15.57
N THR A 228 10.24 35.43 15.59
CA THR A 228 11.13 35.55 14.42
C THR A 228 11.95 34.28 14.29
N THR A 229 12.87 34.08 15.20
CA THR A 229 13.63 32.84 15.40
C THR A 229 14.10 32.81 16.86
N TRP A 230 13.95 31.69 17.52
CA TRP A 230 14.54 31.47 18.83
C TRP A 230 15.08 30.04 18.92
N GLN A 231 16.31 29.86 18.43
CA GLN A 231 17.00 28.56 18.29
C GLN A 231 18.35 28.57 19.01
N GLN A 232 18.74 29.69 19.63
CA GLN A 232 20.01 29.84 20.30
C GLN A 232 19.88 30.71 21.54
N GLY A 233 20.18 30.16 22.72
CA GLY A 233 20.30 30.92 23.96
C GLY A 233 21.59 31.77 23.95
N LYS A 234 21.71 32.74 24.89
CA LYS A 234 22.85 33.65 25.01
C LYS A 234 24.20 32.95 25.18
N GLN A 235 24.21 31.72 25.71
CA GLN A 235 25.41 30.90 25.86
C GLN A 235 25.79 30.12 24.59
N GLY A 236 25.11 30.35 23.46
CA GLY A 236 25.41 29.67 22.20
C GLY A 236 24.85 28.24 22.10
N VAL A 237 24.07 27.79 23.07
CA VAL A 237 23.42 26.47 23.02
C VAL A 237 22.37 26.47 21.94
N TYR A 238 22.54 25.61 20.94
CA TYR A 238 21.55 25.44 19.87
C TYR A 238 20.36 24.62 20.35
N LEU A 239 19.17 25.05 19.96
CA LEU A 239 17.89 24.40 20.26
C LEU A 239 17.20 24.01 18.97
N ASP A 240 16.90 22.72 18.84
CA ASP A 240 16.25 22.18 17.64
C ASP A 240 14.80 22.68 17.53
N PRO A 241 14.43 23.39 16.46
CA PRO A 241 13.08 23.91 16.27
C PRO A 241 12.00 22.83 16.32
N ASP A 242 12.31 21.62 15.89
CA ASP A 242 11.35 20.50 15.84
C ASP A 242 10.92 20.06 17.25
N ILE A 243 11.79 20.20 18.22
CA ILE A 243 11.53 19.84 19.62
C ILE A 243 10.88 21.02 20.34
N TYR A 244 11.48 22.18 20.24
CA TYR A 244 11.16 23.31 21.13
C TYR A 244 9.97 24.14 20.69
N TYR A 245 9.65 24.23 19.39
CA TYR A 245 8.50 25.06 18.97
C TYR A 245 7.16 24.53 19.46
N SER A 246 6.98 23.21 19.56
CA SER A 246 5.78 22.63 20.16
C SER A 246 5.64 23.02 21.63
N MET A 247 6.77 23.04 22.36
CA MET A 247 6.81 23.43 23.76
C MET A 247 6.52 24.94 23.92
N TYR A 248 7.13 25.80 23.10
CA TYR A 248 6.84 27.24 23.10
C TYR A 248 5.34 27.52 22.89
N ALA A 249 4.75 26.85 21.92
CA ALA A 249 3.34 27.00 21.63
C ALA A 249 2.41 26.49 22.75
N HIS A 250 2.83 25.45 23.46
CA HIS A 250 2.08 24.89 24.58
C HIS A 250 2.09 25.84 25.78
N GLU A 251 3.27 26.35 26.15
CA GLU A 251 3.49 27.18 27.32
C GLU A 251 2.99 28.60 27.13
N CYS A 252 2.94 29.12 25.91
CA CYS A 252 2.50 30.47 25.63
C CYS A 252 0.97 30.64 25.78
N PRO A 253 0.48 31.56 26.65
CA PRO A 253 -0.94 31.78 26.87
C PRO A 253 -1.63 32.60 25.79
N VAL A 254 -0.90 33.00 24.73
CA VAL A 254 -1.41 33.81 23.63
C VAL A 254 -0.98 33.22 22.28
N PRO A 255 -1.64 33.57 21.16
CA PRO A 255 -1.27 33.05 19.86
C PRO A 255 0.14 33.51 19.44
N ILE A 256 0.91 32.57 18.86
CA ILE A 256 2.24 32.84 18.31
C ILE A 256 2.16 32.87 16.78
N LEU A 257 2.43 34.03 16.20
CA LEU A 257 2.57 34.20 14.75
C LEU A 257 4.04 34.09 14.34
N THR A 258 4.27 33.79 13.06
CA THR A 258 5.63 33.66 12.49
C THR A 258 5.71 34.25 11.08
N VAL A 259 6.93 34.52 10.62
CA VAL A 259 7.26 34.96 9.25
C VAL A 259 7.95 33.86 8.45
N MET A 260 8.31 32.74 9.08
CA MET A 260 9.05 31.61 8.50
C MET A 260 8.30 30.30 8.71
N ASP A 261 8.59 29.30 7.90
CA ASP A 261 7.91 28.00 7.95
C ASP A 261 8.38 27.06 9.10
N ASN A 262 9.27 27.56 9.97
CA ASN A 262 9.68 26.86 11.17
C ASN A 262 8.53 26.81 12.19
N GLY A 263 8.27 25.65 12.75
CA GLY A 263 7.21 25.46 13.75
C GLY A 263 5.76 25.44 13.20
N LEU A 264 5.55 25.62 11.90
CA LEU A 264 4.25 25.39 11.29
C LEU A 264 3.81 23.93 11.47
N GLY A 265 2.57 23.73 11.90
CA GLY A 265 2.04 22.41 12.22
C GLY A 265 2.48 21.84 13.57
N LYS A 266 3.33 22.58 14.32
CA LYS A 266 3.84 22.23 15.66
C LYS A 266 3.34 23.17 16.77
N GLY A 267 2.18 23.77 16.57
CA GLY A 267 1.53 24.61 17.56
C GLY A 267 1.72 26.12 17.34
N ILE A 268 2.53 26.55 16.39
CA ILE A 268 2.56 27.94 15.94
C ILE A 268 1.27 28.24 15.18
N PHE A 269 0.62 29.38 15.49
CA PHE A 269 -0.67 29.75 14.91
C PHE A 269 -0.61 29.90 13.37
N GLY A 270 0.49 30.42 12.88
CA GLY A 270 0.68 30.74 11.47
C GLY A 270 1.12 32.17 11.25
N GLY A 271 0.90 32.71 10.05
CA GLY A 271 1.29 34.07 9.71
C GLY A 271 1.37 34.33 8.22
N ILE A 272 2.16 35.32 7.86
CA ILE A 272 2.55 35.59 6.45
C ILE A 272 3.97 35.02 6.29
N VAL A 273 4.06 33.84 5.69
CA VAL A 273 5.19 32.93 5.88
C VAL A 273 6.00 32.74 4.61
N THR A 274 7.30 32.84 4.72
CA THR A 274 8.27 32.48 3.68
C THR A 274 8.73 31.05 3.89
N PHE A 275 8.82 30.31 2.79
CA PHE A 275 9.13 28.86 2.78
C PHE A 275 10.56 28.58 2.32
N ALA A 276 11.27 27.77 3.10
CA ALA A 276 12.63 27.36 2.81
C ALA A 276 12.77 26.55 1.51
N ASP A 277 11.83 25.64 1.24
CA ASP A 277 11.82 24.81 0.03
C ASP A 277 11.61 25.63 -1.23
N GLN A 278 10.85 26.73 -1.17
CA GLN A 278 10.68 27.67 -2.30
C GLN A 278 11.98 28.42 -2.57
N MET A 279 12.74 28.80 -1.54
CA MET A 279 14.08 29.37 -1.69
C MET A 279 14.98 28.43 -2.47
N GLY A 280 15.12 27.20 -2.02
CA GLY A 280 15.94 26.18 -2.68
C GLY A 280 15.46 25.87 -4.10
N THR A 281 14.14 25.79 -4.30
CA THR A 281 13.56 25.57 -5.62
C THR A 281 13.90 26.68 -6.60
N LYS A 282 13.81 27.94 -6.20
CA LYS A 282 14.16 29.09 -7.07
C LYS A 282 15.67 29.15 -7.32
N ALA A 283 16.49 28.98 -6.27
CA ALA A 283 17.94 28.93 -6.40
C ALA A 283 18.40 27.80 -7.32
N GLY A 284 17.80 26.60 -7.18
CA GLY A 284 18.08 25.46 -8.06
C GLY A 284 17.69 25.73 -9.52
N LYS A 285 16.53 26.37 -9.77
CA LYS A 285 16.13 26.80 -11.14
C LYS A 285 17.14 27.77 -11.76
N ILE A 286 17.62 28.75 -10.99
CA ILE A 286 18.66 29.66 -11.43
C ILE A 286 19.96 28.88 -11.71
N GLY A 287 20.33 27.97 -10.83
CA GLY A 287 21.50 27.11 -11.01
C GLY A 287 21.42 26.29 -12.31
N VAL A 288 20.27 25.70 -12.62
CA VAL A 288 20.06 24.98 -13.89
C VAL A 288 20.23 25.90 -15.09
N ARG A 289 19.76 27.13 -15.07
CA ARG A 289 19.98 28.14 -16.17
C ARG A 289 21.46 28.41 -16.38
N ILE A 290 22.22 28.56 -15.28
CA ILE A 290 23.66 28.79 -15.34
C ILE A 290 24.39 27.56 -15.91
N LEU A 291 24.03 26.35 -15.48
CA LEU A 291 24.60 25.09 -15.98
C LEU A 291 24.29 24.89 -17.49
N ASN A 292 23.19 25.48 -17.99
CA ASN A 292 22.83 25.55 -19.41
C ASN A 292 23.61 26.64 -20.19
N GLY A 293 24.54 27.37 -19.55
CA GLY A 293 25.39 28.36 -20.19
C GLY A 293 24.93 29.81 -20.08
N GLU A 294 23.85 30.09 -19.32
CA GLU A 294 23.43 31.49 -19.11
C GLU A 294 24.36 32.16 -18.10
N GLN A 295 24.77 33.37 -18.37
CA GLN A 295 25.67 34.10 -17.46
C GLN A 295 24.93 34.55 -16.20
N ALA A 296 25.47 34.30 -15.04
CA ALA A 296 24.83 34.62 -13.75
C ALA A 296 24.46 36.12 -13.66
N LYS A 297 25.33 37.00 -14.12
CA LYS A 297 25.09 38.48 -14.15
C LYS A 297 23.90 38.91 -15.00
N ALA A 298 23.49 38.09 -15.98
CA ALA A 298 22.35 38.36 -16.85
C ALA A 298 21.03 37.93 -16.24
N ILE A 299 21.06 37.06 -15.20
CA ILE A 299 19.88 36.57 -14.51
C ILE A 299 19.52 37.56 -13.42
N PRO A 300 18.31 38.18 -13.45
CA PRO A 300 17.89 39.08 -12.38
C PRO A 300 17.74 38.34 -11.06
N ILE A 301 18.00 39.05 -9.95
CA ILE A 301 17.73 38.53 -8.60
C ILE A 301 16.23 38.30 -8.47
N ASP A 302 15.85 37.11 -8.07
CA ASP A 302 14.46 36.73 -7.84
C ASP A 302 14.09 36.91 -6.35
N THR A 303 12.79 36.88 -6.04
CA THR A 303 12.28 37.04 -4.67
C THR A 303 11.28 35.96 -4.34
N VAL A 304 11.41 35.34 -3.15
CA VAL A 304 10.35 34.48 -2.60
C VAL A 304 9.40 35.38 -1.80
N HIS A 305 8.17 35.48 -2.28
CA HIS A 305 7.13 36.23 -1.58
C HIS A 305 6.45 35.36 -0.55
N PRO A 306 6.22 35.89 0.66
CA PRO A 306 5.55 35.18 1.71
C PRO A 306 4.05 34.98 1.41
N ILE A 307 3.49 33.90 1.91
CA ILE A 307 2.07 33.56 1.74
C ILE A 307 1.39 33.35 3.10
N PRO A 308 0.08 33.62 3.22
CA PRO A 308 -0.65 33.39 4.46
C PRO A 308 -0.83 31.86 4.70
N VAL A 309 -0.40 31.40 5.89
CA VAL A 309 -0.47 29.99 6.31
C VAL A 309 -0.92 29.90 7.76
N PHE A 310 -1.81 28.96 8.07
CA PHE A 310 -2.36 28.79 9.43
C PHE A 310 -2.49 27.32 9.79
N ASP A 311 -2.38 27.02 11.09
CA ASP A 311 -2.58 25.68 11.64
C ASP A 311 -4.05 25.52 12.08
N GLU A 312 -4.75 24.53 11.54
CA GLU A 312 -6.15 24.24 11.85
C GLU A 312 -6.39 23.98 13.34
N ASN A 313 -5.46 23.33 14.03
CA ASN A 313 -5.58 23.07 15.45
C ASN A 313 -5.48 24.38 16.24
N GLN A 314 -4.64 25.31 15.81
CA GLN A 314 -4.48 26.62 16.42
C GLN A 314 -5.66 27.54 16.09
N LEU A 315 -6.19 27.48 14.87
CA LEU A 315 -7.44 28.20 14.56
C LEU A 315 -8.56 27.80 15.51
N LYS A 316 -8.71 26.52 15.79
CA LYS A 316 -9.69 25.99 16.75
C LYS A 316 -9.39 26.44 18.20
N ARG A 317 -8.11 26.32 18.63
CA ARG A 317 -7.67 26.72 19.97
C ARG A 317 -8.01 28.19 20.25
N TRP A 318 -7.73 29.08 19.30
CA TRP A 318 -7.91 30.51 19.44
C TRP A 318 -9.25 31.02 18.91
N ARG A 319 -10.15 30.12 18.51
CA ARG A 319 -11.52 30.42 18.00
C ARG A 319 -11.53 31.40 16.83
N VAL A 320 -10.54 31.29 15.95
CA VAL A 320 -10.47 32.09 14.72
C VAL A 320 -11.15 31.36 13.59
N GLU A 321 -12.20 31.94 13.02
CA GLU A 321 -12.90 31.36 11.87
C GLU A 321 -12.14 31.57 10.57
N ARG A 322 -12.18 30.56 9.68
CA ARG A 322 -11.50 30.62 8.38
C ARG A 322 -11.93 31.79 7.50
N LYS A 323 -13.17 32.26 7.60
CA LYS A 323 -13.67 33.43 6.86
C LYS A 323 -12.93 34.74 7.18
N ASN A 324 -12.29 34.83 8.34
CA ASN A 324 -11.53 36.00 8.78
C ASN A 324 -10.08 36.00 8.25
N LEU A 325 -9.63 34.86 7.69
CA LEU A 325 -8.28 34.73 7.16
C LEU A 325 -8.12 35.46 5.82
N PRO A 326 -6.90 35.82 5.42
CA PRO A 326 -6.62 36.32 4.08
C PRO A 326 -7.04 35.33 2.98
N VAL A 327 -7.43 35.88 1.83
CA VAL A 327 -7.77 35.04 0.66
C VAL A 327 -6.55 34.21 0.25
N LYS A 328 -6.79 32.94 -0.16
CA LYS A 328 -5.74 31.98 -0.55
C LYS A 328 -4.82 31.54 0.60
N SER A 329 -5.28 31.63 1.85
CA SER A 329 -4.54 31.07 2.99
C SER A 329 -4.39 29.54 2.86
N LEU A 330 -3.18 29.05 3.08
CA LEU A 330 -2.94 27.61 3.23
C LEU A 330 -3.27 27.19 4.67
N ILE A 331 -3.86 26.03 4.82
CA ILE A 331 -4.17 25.44 6.13
C ILE A 331 -3.36 24.16 6.30
N VAL A 332 -2.54 24.11 7.34
CA VAL A 332 -1.81 22.90 7.75
C VAL A 332 -2.58 22.16 8.84
N ASN A 333 -2.30 20.88 9.05
CA ASN A 333 -2.98 20.01 10.02
C ASN A 333 -4.51 19.90 9.81
N GLU A 334 -4.98 20.11 8.59
CA GLU A 334 -6.38 19.92 8.23
C GLU A 334 -6.73 18.42 8.29
N ARG A 335 -7.53 18.00 9.29
CA ARG A 335 -7.93 16.60 9.47
C ARG A 335 -8.63 16.02 8.23
N ASP A 336 -9.41 16.87 7.57
CA ASP A 336 -10.17 16.45 6.38
C ASP A 336 -9.29 16.30 5.13
N ALA A 337 -8.09 16.88 5.11
CA ALA A 337 -7.17 16.73 4.00
C ALA A 337 -6.76 15.28 3.76
N PHE A 338 -6.52 14.51 4.84
CA PHE A 338 -6.21 13.08 4.76
C PHE A 338 -7.37 12.31 4.13
N TRP A 339 -8.59 12.50 4.63
CA TRP A 339 -9.77 11.82 4.08
C TRP A 339 -10.14 12.28 2.67
N ARG A 340 -9.93 13.58 2.35
CA ARG A 340 -10.13 14.12 1.01
C ARG A 340 -9.14 13.54 0.00
N THR A 341 -7.87 13.37 0.42
CA THR A 341 -6.81 12.86 -0.45
C THR A 341 -6.82 11.34 -0.55
N TYR A 342 -7.03 10.63 0.56
CA TYR A 342 -6.87 9.17 0.64
C TYR A 342 -8.19 8.42 0.85
N GLY A 343 -9.29 9.10 1.16
CA GLY A 343 -10.58 8.48 1.49
C GLY A 343 -11.07 7.51 0.41
N ASN A 344 -10.96 7.88 -0.86
CA ASN A 344 -11.33 7.02 -1.99
C ASN A 344 -10.42 5.78 -2.09
N TYR A 345 -9.12 5.93 -1.85
CA TYR A 345 -8.18 4.80 -1.86
C TYR A 345 -8.43 3.84 -0.70
N ILE A 346 -8.72 4.37 0.50
CA ILE A 346 -9.08 3.55 1.67
C ILE A 346 -10.40 2.82 1.44
N LEU A 347 -11.40 3.50 0.85
CA LEU A 347 -12.67 2.88 0.49
C LEU A 347 -12.48 1.73 -0.52
N ILE A 348 -11.73 1.97 -1.59
CA ILE A 348 -11.43 0.95 -2.61
C ILE A 348 -10.67 -0.23 -1.98
N ALA A 349 -9.64 0.05 -1.17
CA ALA A 349 -8.88 -0.97 -0.47
C ALA A 349 -9.77 -1.81 0.49
N GLY A 350 -10.69 -1.15 1.20
CA GLY A 350 -11.68 -1.82 2.05
C GLY A 350 -12.62 -2.72 1.28
N ILE A 351 -13.17 -2.25 0.15
CA ILE A 351 -14.05 -3.04 -0.72
C ILE A 351 -13.30 -4.25 -1.29
N THR A 352 -12.08 -4.05 -1.81
CA THR A 352 -11.28 -5.15 -2.36
C THR A 352 -10.94 -6.19 -1.30
N PHE A 353 -10.63 -5.77 -0.08
CA PHE A 353 -10.38 -6.68 1.04
C PHE A 353 -11.63 -7.51 1.40
N ILE A 354 -12.82 -6.89 1.45
CA ILE A 354 -14.08 -7.60 1.72
C ILE A 354 -14.38 -8.60 0.61
N LEU A 355 -14.20 -8.22 -0.66
CA LEU A 355 -14.41 -9.13 -1.80
C LEU A 355 -13.44 -10.33 -1.74
N LEU A 356 -12.20 -10.12 -1.35
CA LEU A 356 -11.23 -11.20 -1.17
C LEU A 356 -11.66 -12.15 -0.05
N LEU A 357 -12.13 -11.63 1.09
CA LEU A 357 -12.65 -12.44 2.17
C LEU A 357 -13.87 -13.27 1.74
N LEU A 358 -14.79 -12.68 0.98
CA LEU A 358 -15.97 -13.39 0.44
C LEU A 358 -15.53 -14.49 -0.53
N LEU A 359 -14.54 -14.22 -1.38
CA LEU A 359 -13.97 -15.23 -2.27
C LEU A 359 -13.35 -16.40 -1.52
N VAL A 360 -12.55 -16.11 -0.48
CA VAL A 360 -11.95 -17.14 0.37
C VAL A 360 -13.04 -17.97 1.05
N LEU A 361 -14.05 -17.30 1.62
CA LEU A 361 -15.19 -18.00 2.25
C LEU A 361 -15.94 -18.88 1.25
N PHE A 362 -16.19 -18.39 0.04
CA PHE A 362 -16.81 -19.16 -1.04
C PHE A 362 -15.99 -20.40 -1.41
N LEU A 363 -14.66 -20.25 -1.54
CA LEU A 363 -13.74 -21.36 -1.85
C LEU A 363 -13.74 -22.40 -0.73
N VAL A 364 -13.72 -21.98 0.54
CA VAL A 364 -13.80 -22.88 1.68
C VAL A 364 -15.12 -23.66 1.70
N LEU A 365 -16.23 -22.95 1.53
CA LEU A 365 -17.57 -23.60 1.49
C LEU A 365 -17.71 -24.57 0.31
N SER A 366 -17.20 -24.17 -0.87
CA SER A 366 -17.17 -25.01 -2.07
C SER A 366 -16.31 -26.27 -1.83
N HIS A 367 -15.14 -26.11 -1.21
CA HIS A 367 -14.27 -27.23 -0.86
C HIS A 367 -14.94 -28.21 0.13
N LEU A 368 -15.60 -27.68 1.15
CA LEU A 368 -16.36 -28.51 2.11
C LEU A 368 -17.50 -29.28 1.44
N ARG A 369 -18.24 -28.63 0.51
CA ARG A 369 -19.29 -29.29 -0.29
C ARG A 369 -18.70 -30.38 -1.18
N TYR A 370 -17.59 -30.09 -1.85
CA TYR A 370 -16.88 -31.07 -2.70
C TYR A 370 -16.43 -32.29 -1.89
N ARG A 371 -15.83 -32.09 -0.72
CA ARG A 371 -15.47 -33.19 0.20
C ARG A 371 -16.65 -34.03 0.61
N LYS A 372 -17.79 -33.42 0.96
CA LYS A 372 -19.03 -34.14 1.30
C LYS A 372 -19.53 -34.99 0.12
N MET A 373 -19.53 -34.45 -1.09
CA MET A 373 -19.95 -35.19 -2.30
C MET A 373 -19.00 -36.36 -2.59
N LEU A 374 -17.69 -36.14 -2.46
CA LEU A 374 -16.70 -37.19 -2.67
C LEU A 374 -16.87 -38.35 -1.66
N HIS A 375 -17.05 -38.04 -0.37
CA HIS A 375 -17.32 -39.06 0.64
C HIS A 375 -18.61 -39.84 0.35
N ARG A 376 -19.67 -39.16 -0.11
CA ARG A 376 -20.92 -39.81 -0.47
C ARG A 376 -20.75 -40.72 -1.70
N SER A 377 -20.01 -40.29 -2.70
CA SER A 377 -19.71 -41.10 -3.89
C SER A 377 -18.93 -42.36 -3.51
N ILE A 378 -17.87 -42.25 -2.72
CA ILE A 378 -17.08 -43.39 -2.25
C ILE A 378 -17.94 -44.36 -1.42
N PHE A 379 -18.82 -43.82 -0.55
CA PHE A 379 -19.71 -44.67 0.24
C PHE A 379 -20.69 -45.45 -0.63
N LEU A 380 -21.32 -44.78 -1.64
CA LEU A 380 -22.23 -45.44 -2.58
C LEU A 380 -21.54 -46.49 -3.43
N GLU A 381 -20.33 -46.24 -3.89
CA GLU A 381 -19.53 -47.22 -4.63
C GLU A 381 -19.21 -48.45 -3.79
N LYS A 382 -18.79 -48.30 -2.55
CA LYS A 382 -18.55 -49.41 -1.64
C LYS A 382 -19.82 -50.19 -1.34
N ALA A 383 -20.94 -49.50 -1.12
CA ALA A 383 -22.24 -50.16 -0.90
C ALA A 383 -22.68 -50.97 -2.11
N ALA A 384 -22.50 -50.41 -3.34
CA ALA A 384 -22.80 -51.14 -4.57
C ALA A 384 -21.92 -52.37 -4.74
N GLN A 385 -20.61 -52.27 -4.47
CA GLN A 385 -19.67 -53.43 -4.52
C GLN A 385 -20.08 -54.51 -3.50
N GLN A 386 -20.41 -54.15 -2.29
CA GLN A 386 -20.87 -55.11 -1.29
C GLN A 386 -22.17 -55.80 -1.70
N MET A 387 -23.12 -55.05 -2.27
CA MET A 387 -24.38 -55.61 -2.75
C MET A 387 -24.15 -56.59 -3.93
N ALA A 388 -23.27 -56.22 -4.86
CA ALA A 388 -22.89 -57.11 -5.97
C ALA A 388 -22.23 -58.42 -5.47
N GLU A 389 -21.31 -58.31 -4.49
CA GLU A 389 -20.67 -59.51 -3.91
C GLU A 389 -21.67 -60.40 -3.14
N MET A 390 -22.60 -59.79 -2.42
CA MET A 390 -23.66 -60.50 -1.71
C MET A 390 -24.60 -61.22 -2.68
N LEU A 391 -24.96 -60.53 -3.78
CA LEU A 391 -25.77 -61.16 -4.85
C LEU A 391 -25.05 -62.33 -5.50
N LYS A 392 -23.79 -62.16 -5.81
CA LYS A 392 -22.94 -63.25 -6.38
C LYS A 392 -22.90 -64.45 -5.44
N LYS A 393 -22.64 -64.25 -4.12
CA LYS A 393 -22.66 -65.35 -3.12
C LYS A 393 -24.01 -66.03 -3.01
N LYS A 394 -25.14 -65.28 -3.01
CA LYS A 394 -26.47 -65.88 -3.01
C LYS A 394 -26.74 -66.71 -4.27
N THR A 395 -26.37 -66.23 -5.43
CA THR A 395 -26.52 -66.96 -6.68
C THR A 395 -25.70 -68.24 -6.68
N GLU A 396 -24.46 -68.17 -6.17
CA GLU A 396 -23.56 -69.35 -6.08
C GLU A 396 -24.11 -70.40 -5.11
N ILE A 397 -24.63 -69.95 -3.93
CA ILE A 397 -25.27 -70.85 -2.96
C ILE A 397 -26.50 -71.53 -3.58
N LEU A 398 -27.37 -70.73 -4.26
CA LEU A 398 -28.56 -71.26 -4.93
C LEU A 398 -28.19 -72.30 -5.98
N SER A 399 -27.22 -71.95 -6.83
CA SER A 399 -26.76 -72.88 -7.87
C SER A 399 -26.18 -74.17 -7.32
N ASN A 400 -25.30 -74.10 -6.28
CA ASN A 400 -24.74 -75.22 -5.61
C ASN A 400 -25.82 -76.10 -4.89
N THR A 401 -26.82 -75.41 -4.27
CA THR A 401 -27.93 -76.12 -3.63
C THR A 401 -28.76 -76.88 -4.66
N LEU A 402 -29.12 -76.23 -5.76
CA LEU A 402 -29.87 -76.87 -6.84
C LEU A 402 -29.10 -78.05 -7.48
N SER A 403 -27.78 -77.90 -7.65
CA SER A 403 -26.94 -78.94 -8.21
C SER A 403 -26.71 -80.13 -7.30
N SER A 404 -26.78 -79.95 -5.95
CA SER A 404 -26.61 -81.03 -5.00
C SER A 404 -27.88 -81.79 -4.67
N MET A 405 -29.04 -81.32 -5.14
CA MET A 405 -30.30 -82.03 -4.93
C MET A 405 -30.33 -83.32 -5.80
N SER A 406 -30.72 -84.40 -5.15
CA SER A 406 -30.88 -85.69 -5.81
C SER A 406 -32.20 -85.78 -6.59
N GLU A 407 -33.09 -84.88 -6.37
CA GLU A 407 -34.35 -84.74 -7.09
C GLU A 407 -34.19 -83.90 -8.33
N GLY A 408 -34.75 -84.31 -9.46
CA GLY A 408 -34.70 -83.53 -10.72
C GLY A 408 -35.64 -82.35 -10.62
N ILE A 409 -35.07 -81.12 -10.75
CA ILE A 409 -35.84 -79.88 -10.79
C ILE A 409 -35.74 -79.28 -12.17
N LEU A 410 -36.90 -78.98 -12.73
CA LEU A 410 -37.06 -78.34 -14.03
C LEU A 410 -37.97 -77.12 -13.85
N VAL A 411 -37.47 -75.95 -14.23
CA VAL A 411 -38.19 -74.69 -14.21
C VAL A 411 -38.56 -74.31 -15.61
N VAL A 412 -39.85 -74.00 -15.86
CA VAL A 412 -40.37 -73.57 -17.14
C VAL A 412 -41.06 -72.22 -17.05
N ASP A 413 -41.08 -71.48 -18.17
CA ASP A 413 -41.86 -70.25 -18.27
C ASP A 413 -43.37 -70.54 -18.53
N LYS A 414 -44.16 -69.45 -18.69
CA LYS A 414 -45.62 -69.58 -18.93
C LYS A 414 -45.93 -70.25 -20.27
N GLU A 415 -45.03 -70.22 -21.19
CA GLU A 415 -45.12 -70.85 -22.51
C GLU A 415 -44.52 -72.29 -22.50
N LEU A 416 -44.24 -72.84 -21.29
CA LEU A 416 -43.66 -74.15 -21.04
C LEU A 416 -42.29 -74.37 -21.71
N ARG A 417 -41.49 -73.29 -21.79
CA ARG A 417 -40.07 -73.36 -22.21
C ARG A 417 -39.20 -73.52 -20.98
N VAL A 418 -38.17 -74.32 -21.11
CA VAL A 418 -37.21 -74.60 -20.06
C VAL A 418 -36.37 -73.31 -19.78
N ILE A 419 -36.54 -72.77 -18.56
CA ILE A 419 -35.69 -71.64 -18.06
C ILE A 419 -34.45 -72.17 -17.37
N GLU A 420 -34.62 -73.20 -16.50
CA GLU A 420 -33.54 -73.72 -15.65
C GLU A 420 -33.79 -75.18 -15.35
N LEU A 421 -32.73 -75.97 -15.20
CA LEU A 421 -32.76 -77.37 -14.78
C LEU A 421 -31.53 -77.69 -13.94
N ASN A 422 -31.68 -78.56 -12.91
CA ASN A 422 -30.59 -79.01 -12.12
C ASN A 422 -29.94 -80.31 -12.72
N HIS A 423 -28.74 -80.66 -12.18
CA HIS A 423 -28.00 -81.84 -12.68
C HIS A 423 -28.83 -83.15 -12.67
N ALA A 424 -29.61 -83.35 -11.62
CA ALA A 424 -30.45 -84.56 -11.48
C ALA A 424 -31.51 -84.60 -12.58
N SER A 425 -32.08 -83.49 -13.00
CA SER A 425 -33.01 -83.39 -14.14
C SER A 425 -32.34 -83.72 -15.47
N VAL A 426 -31.10 -83.26 -15.68
CA VAL A 426 -30.30 -83.61 -16.85
C VAL A 426 -30.12 -85.10 -16.99
N VAL A 427 -29.70 -85.75 -15.86
CA VAL A 427 -29.52 -87.20 -15.81
C VAL A 427 -30.82 -87.96 -15.97
N GLY A 428 -31.87 -87.54 -15.24
CA GLY A 428 -33.20 -88.20 -15.24
C GLY A 428 -33.94 -88.11 -16.58
N LEU A 429 -33.73 -86.95 -17.28
CA LEU A 429 -34.31 -86.76 -18.61
C LEU A 429 -33.45 -87.33 -19.73
N GLY A 430 -32.25 -87.83 -19.49
CA GLY A 430 -31.35 -88.33 -20.48
C GLY A 430 -30.95 -87.30 -21.52
N CYS A 431 -31.04 -86.07 -21.23
CA CYS A 431 -30.83 -84.97 -22.16
C CYS A 431 -29.39 -84.41 -21.96
N GLU A 432 -28.40 -85.00 -22.66
CA GLU A 432 -27.09 -84.34 -22.80
C GLU A 432 -27.15 -83.37 -23.96
N GLY A 433 -27.33 -82.09 -23.59
CA GLY A 433 -27.35 -80.96 -24.52
C GLY A 433 -28.09 -79.75 -24.02
N ASP A 434 -27.95 -78.62 -24.71
CA ASP A 434 -28.58 -77.36 -24.39
C ASP A 434 -30.10 -77.44 -24.63
N VAL A 435 -30.85 -77.66 -23.55
CA VAL A 435 -32.33 -77.73 -23.55
C VAL A 435 -32.98 -76.43 -23.04
N ILE A 436 -32.18 -75.51 -22.55
CA ILE A 436 -32.66 -74.20 -22.07
C ILE A 436 -33.30 -73.42 -23.24
N GLY A 437 -34.45 -72.86 -23.05
CA GLY A 437 -35.23 -72.13 -24.07
C GLY A 437 -36.06 -73.01 -24.99
N LYS A 438 -35.89 -74.34 -25.01
CA LYS A 438 -36.74 -75.26 -25.75
C LYS A 438 -38.06 -75.51 -25.06
N SER A 439 -39.11 -75.78 -25.84
CA SER A 439 -40.38 -76.17 -25.25
C SER A 439 -40.31 -77.54 -24.63
N LEU A 440 -41.10 -77.77 -23.57
CA LEU A 440 -41.15 -79.06 -22.87
C LEU A 440 -41.45 -80.19 -23.85
N LYS A 441 -42.26 -79.93 -24.88
CA LYS A 441 -42.58 -80.87 -25.95
C LYS A 441 -41.35 -81.28 -26.81
N GLU A 442 -40.52 -80.30 -27.18
CA GLU A 442 -39.29 -80.55 -27.91
C GLU A 442 -38.27 -81.36 -27.10
N VAL A 443 -38.21 -81.09 -25.77
CA VAL A 443 -37.37 -81.87 -24.82
C VAL A 443 -37.78 -83.34 -24.75
N CYS A 444 -39.12 -83.59 -24.73
CA CYS A 444 -39.66 -84.95 -24.79
C CYS A 444 -39.34 -85.69 -26.13
N GLU A 445 -39.41 -84.96 -27.24
CA GLU A 445 -39.03 -85.56 -28.60
C GLU A 445 -37.55 -85.89 -28.62
N ILE A 446 -36.70 -85.08 -27.99
CA ILE A 446 -35.25 -85.41 -27.92
C ILE A 446 -35.01 -86.64 -27.05
N ASN A 447 -35.73 -86.82 -25.96
CA ASN A 447 -35.62 -88.00 -25.11
C ASN A 447 -36.13 -89.25 -25.81
N ARG A 448 -37.27 -89.17 -26.51
CA ARG A 448 -37.78 -90.31 -27.31
C ARG A 448 -36.79 -90.82 -28.34
N ASN A 449 -36.14 -89.94 -29.05
CA ASN A 449 -35.16 -90.28 -30.08
C ASN A 449 -33.91 -90.98 -29.53
N ARG A 450 -33.69 -90.92 -28.14
CA ARG A 450 -32.59 -91.55 -27.44
C ARG A 450 -32.96 -92.83 -26.68
N GLY A 451 -34.23 -93.37 -26.82
CA GLY A 451 -34.67 -94.62 -26.28
C GLY A 451 -35.17 -94.55 -24.81
N GLY A 452 -35.58 -93.37 -24.33
CA GLY A 452 -36.15 -93.23 -23.04
C GLY A 452 -37.67 -93.55 -23.03
N GLU A 453 -38.13 -94.54 -22.31
CA GLU A 453 -39.54 -94.90 -22.15
C GLU A 453 -40.11 -94.16 -20.91
N GLY A 454 -41.33 -93.58 -21.04
CA GLY A 454 -42.12 -93.15 -19.85
C GLY A 454 -42.32 -91.66 -19.59
N ILE A 455 -41.60 -90.75 -20.30
CA ILE A 455 -41.75 -89.31 -20.06
C ILE A 455 -42.98 -88.70 -20.68
N GLU A 456 -43.53 -89.27 -21.71
CA GLU A 456 -44.73 -88.78 -22.39
C GLU A 456 -45.98 -88.81 -21.55
N ASP A 457 -46.20 -89.90 -20.83
CA ASP A 457 -47.35 -90.07 -19.92
C ASP A 457 -47.30 -89.06 -18.75
N PHE A 458 -46.06 -88.77 -18.28
CA PHE A 458 -45.81 -87.79 -17.25
C PHE A 458 -46.03 -86.34 -17.72
N VAL A 459 -45.49 -85.98 -18.88
CA VAL A 459 -45.66 -84.63 -19.48
C VAL A 459 -47.13 -84.40 -19.86
N GLN A 460 -47.83 -85.45 -20.32
CA GLN A 460 -49.24 -85.33 -20.67
C GLN A 460 -50.11 -85.12 -19.43
N LYS A 461 -49.87 -85.83 -18.36
CA LYS A 461 -50.53 -85.60 -17.05
C LYS A 461 -50.22 -84.22 -16.48
N VAL A 462 -49.04 -83.70 -16.67
CA VAL A 462 -48.65 -82.35 -16.27
C VAL A 462 -49.38 -81.30 -17.09
N MET A 463 -49.42 -81.47 -18.40
CA MET A 463 -50.12 -80.59 -19.29
C MET A 463 -51.65 -80.57 -19.02
N GLU A 464 -52.22 -81.75 -18.71
CA GLU A 464 -53.61 -81.88 -18.34
C GLU A 464 -53.89 -81.21 -16.97
N ASN A 465 -53.04 -81.36 -16.00
CA ASN A 465 -53.17 -80.71 -14.71
C ASN A 465 -52.87 -79.18 -14.75
N ALA A 466 -51.96 -78.72 -15.58
CA ALA A 466 -51.69 -77.33 -15.77
C ALA A 466 -52.83 -76.59 -16.49
N SER A 467 -53.56 -77.30 -17.36
CA SER A 467 -54.74 -76.75 -18.00
C SER A 467 -56.01 -76.74 -17.12
N GLY A 468 -56.03 -77.53 -16.03
CA GLY A 468 -57.12 -77.62 -15.06
C GLY A 468 -56.99 -76.70 -13.84
N LEU A 469 -55.85 -76.20 -13.58
CA LEU A 469 -55.60 -75.14 -12.56
C LEU A 469 -55.60 -73.78 -13.28
N GLY A 470 -56.74 -73.09 -13.16
CA GLY A 470 -56.87 -71.75 -13.69
C GLY A 470 -55.73 -70.89 -13.14
N VAL A 471 -54.93 -70.37 -14.03
CA VAL A 471 -53.77 -69.49 -13.73
C VAL A 471 -54.35 -68.15 -13.24
N GLU A 472 -54.65 -68.05 -11.99
CA GLU A 472 -55.02 -66.78 -11.33
C GLU A 472 -54.05 -66.34 -10.25
N HIS A 473 -52.92 -66.77 -10.07
CA HIS A 473 -51.86 -66.12 -9.21
C HIS A 473 -50.55 -66.82 -9.47
N GLY A 474 -49.63 -66.16 -10.13
CA GLY A 474 -48.19 -66.16 -10.12
C GLY A 474 -47.36 -67.32 -9.56
N LEU A 475 -47.86 -68.51 -9.48
CA LEU A 475 -47.17 -69.71 -8.98
C LEU A 475 -46.43 -70.41 -10.14
N ASN A 476 -45.13 -70.49 -10.06
CA ASN A 476 -44.30 -71.28 -10.97
C ASN A 476 -44.19 -72.74 -10.43
N PRO A 477 -44.68 -73.76 -11.15
CA PRO A 477 -44.56 -75.16 -10.68
C PRO A 477 -43.11 -75.63 -10.70
N VAL A 478 -42.63 -76.18 -9.60
CA VAL A 478 -41.29 -76.81 -9.51
C VAL A 478 -41.53 -78.36 -9.52
N TRP A 479 -40.85 -79.03 -10.42
CA TRP A 479 -41.00 -80.47 -10.63
C TRP A 479 -39.85 -81.26 -10.05
N GLY A 480 -40.14 -82.31 -9.30
CA GLY A 480 -39.14 -83.23 -8.81
C GLY A 480 -39.53 -84.68 -9.12
N SER A 481 -38.63 -85.47 -9.73
CA SER A 481 -38.79 -86.90 -9.83
C SER A 481 -37.79 -87.63 -8.94
N ARG A 482 -38.27 -88.52 -8.06
CA ARG A 482 -37.40 -89.53 -7.35
C ARG A 482 -37.19 -90.67 -8.29
N ALA A 483 -35.96 -91.02 -8.56
CA ALA A 483 -35.58 -92.31 -9.13
C ALA A 483 -35.96 -93.46 -8.22
N ALA A 484 -36.85 -94.32 -8.72
CA ALA A 484 -37.23 -95.60 -8.15
C ALA A 484 -37.93 -95.62 -6.75
N SER A 485 -39.21 -95.28 -6.76
CA SER A 485 -40.32 -95.97 -6.09
C SER A 485 -41.60 -95.09 -6.09
N ASP A 486 -42.64 -95.61 -6.63
CA ASP A 486 -44.03 -95.14 -6.71
C ASP A 486 -44.51 -94.01 -5.78
N ARG A 487 -44.07 -92.75 -5.90
CA ARG A 487 -44.77 -91.55 -5.41
C ARG A 487 -44.29 -90.36 -6.13
N GLU A 488 -45.19 -89.79 -6.96
CA GLU A 488 -45.06 -88.51 -7.58
C GLU A 488 -45.18 -87.42 -6.52
N CYS A 489 -44.12 -86.62 -6.32
CA CYS A 489 -44.18 -85.41 -5.48
C CYS A 489 -44.14 -84.16 -6.30
N PHE A 490 -45.19 -83.35 -6.18
CA PHE A 490 -45.25 -82.04 -6.78
C PHE A 490 -44.95 -80.99 -5.70
N SER A 491 -44.07 -80.08 -5.99
CA SER A 491 -43.89 -78.85 -5.18
C SER A 491 -44.07 -77.59 -6.05
N PHE A 492 -44.78 -76.64 -5.49
CA PHE A 492 -44.97 -75.34 -6.14
C PHE A 492 -44.20 -74.31 -5.25
N VAL A 493 -43.48 -73.40 -5.87
CA VAL A 493 -42.87 -72.26 -5.18
C VAL A 493 -43.47 -70.99 -5.71
N GLU A 494 -43.93 -70.11 -4.81
CA GLU A 494 -44.45 -68.77 -5.12
C GLU A 494 -43.38 -67.86 -5.70
#